data_314a94363f8cb2f2c2c98ec5c80ca4bc
#
_entry.id   314a94363f8cb2f2c2c98ec5c80ca4bc
#
_cell.length_a   1.000
_cell.length_b   1.000
_cell.length_c   1.000
_cell.angle_alpha   90.00
_cell.angle_beta   90.00
_cell.angle_gamma   90.00
#
_symmetry.space_group_name_H-M   'P 1'
#
loop_
_entity.id
_entity.type
_entity.pdbx_description
1 polymer ?
#
loop_
_entity_poly.entity_id
_entity_poly.type
_entity_poly.pdbx_seq_one_letter_code
_entity_poly.pdbx_strand_id
1 'polypeptide(L)'
;MSYIAMNRFRIVKGQESEFEQIWRTRNSFLENEPGFVKFNLLKGPELEDHLLYASHTLWESEDHFIAWTKSEAFRKAHAGAGDRGHLYLGHPEFEGFETVNGATVG
;
A
#
# COMPACT_ATOMS: atom_id res chain seq x y z
N MET A 1 -16.76 -8.51 8.24
CA MET A 1 -16.21 -7.14 8.29
C MET A 1 -15.04 -7.03 7.34
N SER A 2 -14.97 -5.92 6.64
CA SER A 2 -13.85 -5.69 5.72
C SER A 2 -12.61 -5.24 6.49
N TYR A 3 -11.46 -5.37 5.84
CA TYR A 3 -10.19 -4.98 6.42
C TYR A 3 -9.46 -4.05 5.46
N ILE A 4 -8.89 -2.97 5.98
CA ILE A 4 -8.13 -2.01 5.19
C ILE A 4 -6.68 -2.06 5.66
N ALA A 5 -5.77 -2.35 4.73
CA ALA A 5 -4.34 -2.35 4.99
C ALA A 5 -3.73 -1.10 4.34
N MET A 6 -3.07 -0.28 5.14
CA MET A 6 -2.44 0.95 4.67
C MET A 6 -0.97 0.97 5.02
N ASN A 7 -0.17 1.48 4.10
CA ASN A 7 1.23 1.81 4.36
C ASN A 7 1.43 3.29 4.07
N ARG A 8 2.03 4.01 4.99
CA ARG A 8 2.39 5.42 4.82
C ARG A 8 3.83 5.51 4.38
N PHE A 9 4.07 6.31 3.34
CA PHE A 9 5.40 6.50 2.78
C PHE A 9 5.79 7.96 2.89
N ARG A 10 6.98 8.23 3.43
CA ARG A 10 7.57 9.57 3.38
C ARG A 10 8.52 9.60 2.20
N ILE A 11 8.17 10.36 1.18
CA ILE A 11 8.92 10.38 -0.08
C ILE A 11 9.78 11.63 -0.15
N VAL A 12 11.02 11.46 -0.60
CA VAL A 12 11.97 12.55 -0.77
C VAL A 12 11.40 13.55 -1.77
N LYS A 13 11.43 14.84 -1.42
CA LYS A 13 10.94 15.90 -2.31
C LYS A 13 11.71 15.88 -3.63
N GLY A 14 10.98 16.03 -4.72
CA GLY A 14 11.56 15.95 -6.06
C GLY A 14 11.54 14.56 -6.66
N GLN A 15 11.18 13.53 -5.88
CA GLN A 15 11.18 12.15 -6.35
C GLN A 15 9.76 11.61 -6.61
N GLU A 16 8.76 12.47 -6.56
CA GLU A 16 7.36 12.06 -6.71
C GLU A 16 7.07 11.40 -8.05
N SER A 17 7.65 11.92 -9.14
CA SER A 17 7.40 11.36 -10.46
C SER A 17 7.91 9.92 -10.57
N GLU A 18 9.12 9.66 -10.07
CA GLU A 18 9.68 8.32 -10.09
C GLU A 18 8.87 7.38 -9.20
N PHE A 19 8.49 7.84 -8.01
CA PHE A 19 7.70 7.02 -7.09
C PHE A 19 6.36 6.64 -7.70
N GLU A 20 5.63 7.61 -8.25
CA GLU A 20 4.33 7.35 -8.86
C GLU A 20 4.44 6.42 -10.07
N GLN A 21 5.48 6.59 -10.88
CA GLN A 21 5.68 5.76 -12.06
C GLN A 21 5.95 4.31 -11.69
N ILE A 22 6.68 4.06 -10.62
CA ILE A 22 6.92 2.71 -10.12
C ILE A 22 5.58 2.04 -9.80
N TRP A 23 4.67 2.74 -9.11
CA TRP A 23 3.37 2.18 -8.74
C TRP A 23 2.45 1.99 -9.94
N ARG A 24 2.57 2.84 -10.97
CA ARG A 24 1.77 2.69 -12.19
C ARG A 24 2.19 1.48 -13.02
N THR A 25 3.46 1.11 -12.96
CA THR A 25 4.02 0.09 -13.86
C THR A 25 4.27 -1.26 -13.18
N ARG A 26 4.29 -1.30 -11.85
CA ARG A 26 4.58 -2.55 -11.14
C ARG A 26 3.41 -3.51 -11.24
N ASN A 27 3.73 -4.81 -11.31
CA ASN A 27 2.71 -5.85 -11.20
C ASN A 27 2.60 -6.22 -9.72
N SER A 28 1.46 -5.92 -9.10
CA SER A 28 1.22 -6.23 -7.70
C SER A 28 0.73 -7.65 -7.46
N PHE A 29 0.25 -8.33 -8.51
CA PHE A 29 -0.35 -9.66 -8.43
C PHE A 29 -1.57 -9.73 -7.50
N LEU A 30 -2.20 -8.59 -7.22
CA LEU A 30 -3.34 -8.52 -6.31
C LEU A 30 -4.65 -8.96 -6.94
N GLU A 31 -4.82 -8.73 -8.24
CA GLU A 31 -6.11 -8.89 -8.91
C GLU A 31 -6.75 -10.27 -8.73
N ASN A 32 -5.95 -11.31 -8.62
CA ASN A 32 -6.44 -12.68 -8.50
C ASN A 32 -6.32 -13.23 -7.08
N GLU A 33 -5.97 -12.39 -6.09
CA GLU A 33 -5.83 -12.86 -4.73
C GLU A 33 -7.19 -13.00 -4.06
N PRO A 34 -7.41 -14.14 -3.36
CA PRO A 34 -8.66 -14.33 -2.63
C PRO A 34 -8.90 -13.21 -1.62
N GLY A 35 -10.10 -12.65 -1.65
CA GLY A 35 -10.50 -11.58 -0.73
C GLY A 35 -10.04 -10.19 -1.09
N PHE A 36 -9.27 -10.02 -2.14
CA PHE A 36 -8.89 -8.69 -2.60
C PHE A 36 -10.10 -7.96 -3.19
N VAL A 37 -10.31 -6.71 -2.79
CA VAL A 37 -11.42 -5.91 -3.30
C VAL A 37 -10.92 -4.76 -4.17
N LYS A 38 -10.04 -3.91 -3.65
CA LYS A 38 -9.49 -2.82 -4.46
C LYS A 38 -8.21 -2.25 -3.85
N PHE A 39 -7.46 -1.56 -4.70
CA PHE A 39 -6.20 -0.91 -4.32
C PHE A 39 -6.19 0.53 -4.80
N ASN A 40 -5.65 1.42 -3.98
CA ASN A 40 -5.38 2.81 -4.38
C ASN A 40 -4.01 3.24 -3.86
N LEU A 41 -3.26 3.95 -4.70
CA LEU A 41 -2.15 4.74 -4.20
C LEU A 41 -2.70 6.14 -3.93
N LEU A 42 -2.49 6.64 -2.72
CA LEU A 42 -3.03 7.92 -2.28
C LEU A 42 -1.91 8.94 -2.19
N LYS A 43 -2.18 10.14 -2.68
CA LYS A 43 -1.23 11.25 -2.59
C LYS A 43 -1.72 12.22 -1.54
N GLY A 44 -0.90 12.41 -0.50
CA GLY A 44 -1.20 13.32 0.59
C GLY A 44 -0.55 14.69 0.39
N PRO A 45 -0.46 15.48 1.46
CA PRO A 45 0.13 16.82 1.40
C PRO A 45 1.64 16.79 1.32
N GLU A 46 2.20 17.89 0.84
CA GLU A 46 3.63 18.14 0.98
C GLU A 46 3.87 18.69 2.37
N LEU A 47 4.78 18.06 3.09
CA LEU A 47 5.15 18.47 4.44
C LEU A 47 6.51 19.16 4.41
N GLU A 48 7.03 19.55 5.57
CA GLU A 48 8.26 20.34 5.62
C GLU A 48 9.44 19.59 5.00
N ASP A 49 9.57 18.31 5.32
CA ASP A 49 10.73 17.50 4.91
C ASP A 49 10.41 16.37 3.95
N HIS A 50 9.15 16.17 3.57
CA HIS A 50 8.77 15.05 2.70
C HIS A 50 7.42 15.25 2.04
N LEU A 51 7.14 14.37 1.08
CA LEU A 51 5.82 14.24 0.49
C LEU A 51 5.17 12.99 1.08
N LEU A 52 3.93 13.10 1.56
CA LEU A 52 3.23 11.96 2.14
C LEU A 52 2.45 11.22 1.06
N TYR A 53 2.66 9.92 0.98
CA TYR A 53 1.87 9.01 0.17
C TYR A 53 1.38 7.86 1.05
N ALA A 54 0.35 7.17 0.60
CA ALA A 54 -0.10 5.94 1.27
C ALA A 54 -0.61 4.96 0.24
N SER A 55 -0.40 3.68 0.51
CA SER A 55 -1.11 2.63 -0.22
C SER A 55 -2.33 2.24 0.61
N HIS A 56 -3.43 1.97 -0.08
CA HIS A 56 -4.71 1.62 0.56
C HIS A 56 -5.24 0.40 -0.15
N THR A 57 -5.35 -0.72 0.58
CA THR A 57 -5.86 -1.96 0.01
C THR A 57 -7.06 -2.41 0.84
N LEU A 58 -8.18 -2.64 0.16
CA LEU A 58 -9.39 -3.14 0.81
C LEU A 58 -9.49 -4.64 0.61
N TRP A 59 -9.70 -5.38 1.70
CA TRP A 59 -9.81 -6.83 1.74
C TRP A 59 -11.15 -7.24 2.34
N GLU A 60 -11.65 -8.40 1.96
CA GLU A 60 -12.89 -8.93 2.53
C GLU A 60 -12.75 -9.23 4.01
N SER A 61 -11.54 -9.59 4.46
CA SER A 61 -11.26 -9.84 5.88
C SER A 61 -9.77 -9.71 6.16
N GLU A 62 -9.43 -9.57 7.44
CA GLU A 62 -8.03 -9.57 7.86
C GLU A 62 -7.32 -10.87 7.51
N ASP A 63 -8.02 -11.99 7.61
CA ASP A 63 -7.43 -13.29 7.29
C ASP A 63 -6.98 -13.36 5.83
N HIS A 64 -7.72 -12.76 4.92
CA HIS A 64 -7.33 -12.69 3.51
C HIS A 64 -6.07 -11.85 3.34
N PHE A 65 -5.96 -10.74 4.05
CA PHE A 65 -4.76 -9.92 4.02
C PHE A 65 -3.54 -10.69 4.55
N ILE A 66 -3.71 -11.37 5.68
CA ILE A 66 -2.62 -12.15 6.27
C ILE A 66 -2.17 -13.26 5.30
N ALA A 67 -3.12 -13.94 4.67
CA ALA A 67 -2.80 -14.97 3.68
C ALA A 67 -2.00 -14.38 2.49
N TRP A 68 -2.38 -13.17 2.05
CA TRP A 68 -1.65 -12.48 0.99
C TRP A 68 -0.19 -12.23 1.39
N THR A 69 0.07 -11.77 2.62
CA THR A 69 1.43 -11.47 3.06
C THR A 69 2.33 -12.70 3.12
N LYS A 70 1.74 -13.89 3.16
CA LYS A 70 2.47 -15.16 3.19
C LYS A 70 2.57 -15.82 1.83
N SER A 71 1.97 -15.22 0.79
CA SER A 71 1.90 -15.81 -0.53
C SER A 71 3.17 -15.58 -1.34
N GLU A 72 3.35 -16.41 -2.35
CA GLU A 72 4.44 -16.22 -3.31
C GLU A 72 4.22 -14.97 -4.15
N ALA A 73 2.96 -14.64 -4.44
CA ALA A 73 2.63 -13.42 -5.16
C ALA A 73 3.09 -12.18 -4.41
N PHE A 74 2.95 -12.17 -3.08
CA PHE A 74 3.45 -11.06 -2.25
C PHE A 74 4.96 -10.93 -2.38
N ARG A 75 5.69 -12.04 -2.30
CA ARG A 75 7.15 -12.00 -2.45
C ARG A 75 7.57 -11.48 -3.81
N LYS A 76 6.88 -11.91 -4.86
CA LYS A 76 7.16 -11.45 -6.23
C LYS A 76 6.88 -9.95 -6.38
N ALA A 77 5.78 -9.48 -5.83
CA ALA A 77 5.39 -8.08 -5.92
C ALA A 77 6.39 -7.16 -5.20
N HIS A 78 7.05 -7.65 -4.17
CA HIS A 78 7.99 -6.88 -3.37
C HIS A 78 9.46 -7.16 -3.70
N ALA A 79 9.72 -7.98 -4.70
CA ALA A 79 11.08 -8.23 -5.14
C ALA A 79 11.70 -6.92 -5.69
N GLY A 80 12.93 -6.62 -5.30
CA GLY A 80 13.61 -5.42 -5.74
C GLY A 80 13.24 -4.14 -5.01
N ALA A 81 12.34 -4.21 -4.01
CA ALA A 81 11.94 -3.01 -3.26
C ALA A 81 13.13 -2.34 -2.58
N GLY A 82 14.15 -3.09 -2.17
CA GLY A 82 15.34 -2.55 -1.54
C GLY A 82 16.20 -1.67 -2.45
N ASP A 83 16.02 -1.76 -3.77
CA ASP A 83 16.80 -0.98 -4.72
C ASP A 83 16.30 0.46 -4.87
N ARG A 84 15.26 0.84 -4.13
CA ARG A 84 14.60 2.13 -4.26
C ARG A 84 14.72 3.00 -3.02
N GLY A 85 15.74 2.72 -2.21
CA GLY A 85 15.94 3.42 -0.95
C GLY A 85 16.09 4.95 -1.09
N HIS A 86 16.56 5.42 -2.23
CA HIS A 86 16.74 6.86 -2.48
C HIS A 86 15.41 7.63 -2.55
N LEU A 87 14.29 6.93 -2.67
CA LEU A 87 12.96 7.56 -2.74
C LEU A 87 12.38 7.84 -1.35
N TYR A 88 12.84 7.14 -0.32
CA TYR A 88 12.17 7.11 0.98
C TYR A 88 12.95 7.82 2.07
N LEU A 89 12.23 8.52 2.94
CA LEU A 89 12.76 8.99 4.21
C LEU A 89 12.29 8.01 5.29
N GLY A 90 13.10 6.98 5.54
CA GLY A 90 12.78 5.96 6.52
C GLY A 90 11.90 4.84 5.97
N HIS A 91 11.50 3.94 6.84
CA HIS A 91 10.67 2.79 6.47
C HIS A 91 9.21 3.17 6.35
N PRO A 92 8.45 2.48 5.48
CA PRO A 92 6.99 2.65 5.45
C PRO A 92 6.38 2.30 6.81
N GLU A 93 5.30 3.00 7.17
CA GLU A 93 4.57 2.74 8.40
C GLU A 93 3.26 2.04 8.06
N PHE A 94 3.08 0.83 8.61
CA PHE A 94 1.88 0.04 8.35
C PHE A 94 0.80 0.34 9.38
N GLU A 95 -0.46 0.43 8.90
CA GLU A 95 -1.64 0.53 9.75
C GLU A 95 -2.73 -0.36 9.17
N GLY A 96 -3.39 -1.14 10.02
CA GLY A 96 -4.49 -1.99 9.61
C GLY A 96 -5.76 -1.61 10.36
N PHE A 97 -6.90 -1.65 9.65
CA PHE A 97 -8.19 -1.26 10.22
C PHE A 97 -9.28 -2.24 9.81
N GLU A 98 -10.13 -2.61 10.75
CA GLU A 98 -11.36 -3.33 10.43
C GLU A 98 -12.50 -2.31 10.31
N THR A 99 -13.38 -2.53 9.35
CA THR A 99 -14.59 -1.69 9.27
C THR A 99 -15.53 -2.06 10.41
N VAL A 100 -16.23 -1.06 10.93
CA VAL A 100 -17.15 -1.25 12.05
C VAL A 100 -18.55 -1.42 11.49
N ASN A 101 -19.21 -2.54 11.85
CA ASN A 101 -20.55 -2.81 11.40
C ASN A 101 -21.51 -1.72 11.89
N GLY A 102 -22.37 -1.25 10.98
CA GLY A 102 -23.34 -0.20 11.28
C GLY A 102 -22.78 1.22 11.20
N ALA A 103 -21.45 1.36 11.07
CA ALA A 103 -20.81 2.66 10.94
C ALA A 103 -20.13 2.84 9.56
N THR A 104 -20.34 1.88 8.66
CA THR A 104 -19.79 1.92 7.30
C THR A 104 -20.95 2.11 6.32
N VAL A 105 -20.79 3.04 5.38
CA VAL A 105 -21.82 3.36 4.37
C VAL A 105 -21.18 3.23 2.97
N GLY A 106 -21.90 2.58 2.07
CA GLY A 106 -21.46 2.45 0.68
C GLY A 106 -20.80 1.15 0.28
#